data_9f9e70b78eb85364e2adec3c717989f4
#
_entry.id   9f9e70b78eb85364e2adec3c717989f4
#
_cell.length_a   1.000
_cell.length_b   1.000
_cell.length_c   1.000
_cell.angle_alpha   90.00
_cell.angle_beta   90.00
_cell.angle_gamma   90.00
#
_symmetry.space_group_name_H-M   'P 1'
#
loop_
_entity.id
_entity.type
_entity.pdbx_description
1 polymer ?
#
loop_
_entity_poly.entity_id
_entity_poly.type
_entity_poly.pdbx_seq_one_letter_code
_entity_poly.pdbx_strand_id
1 'polypeptide(L)'
;MSIESNTALALAYFPAFRDRDAQWWDAHIAPGFVRHDPGLDFAVEGPAGIRKLAEVLHGGFSDIAYPILNVVAQDDRVLVHLRQVATHSGEYEGRPATGTRTDIEVMDLFRVEGDRLVEHWALMDNLNLLKQIGAVDA
;
A
#
# COMPACT_ATOMS: atom_id res chain seq x y z
N MET A 1 7.74 14.76 -18.23
CA MET A 1 6.81 13.92 -17.46
C MET A 1 5.45 14.59 -17.46
N SER A 2 4.40 13.81 -17.63
CA SER A 2 3.05 14.33 -17.71
C SER A 2 2.22 13.86 -16.50
N ILE A 3 1.09 14.53 -16.27
CA ILE A 3 0.12 14.10 -15.26
C ILE A 3 -0.39 12.70 -15.58
N GLU A 4 -0.63 12.41 -16.85
CA GLU A 4 -1.08 11.07 -17.27
C GLU A 4 -0.02 9.99 -16.96
N SER A 5 1.25 10.23 -17.28
CA SER A 5 2.31 9.26 -16.99
C SER A 5 2.55 9.09 -15.49
N ASN A 6 2.47 10.17 -14.71
CA ASN A 6 2.59 10.12 -13.26
C ASN A 6 1.43 9.32 -12.65
N THR A 7 0.21 9.55 -13.13
CA THR A 7 -0.99 8.83 -12.69
C THR A 7 -0.86 7.34 -13.00
N ALA A 8 -0.44 7.00 -14.22
CA ALA A 8 -0.26 5.60 -14.61
C ALA A 8 0.77 4.89 -13.73
N LEU A 9 1.87 5.57 -13.41
CA LEU A 9 2.92 5.02 -12.55
C LEU A 9 2.39 4.77 -11.13
N ALA A 10 1.70 5.74 -10.54
CA ALA A 10 1.12 5.59 -9.21
C ALA A 10 0.11 4.45 -9.15
N LEU A 11 -0.76 4.34 -10.15
CA LEU A 11 -1.75 3.26 -10.20
C LEU A 11 -1.11 1.89 -10.39
N ALA A 12 0.00 1.80 -11.12
CA ALA A 12 0.73 0.54 -11.33
C ALA A 12 1.36 -0.01 -10.03
N TYR A 13 1.56 0.84 -9.02
CA TYR A 13 2.06 0.41 -7.72
C TYR A 13 1.18 -0.68 -7.09
N PHE A 14 -0.14 -0.57 -7.20
CA PHE A 14 -1.06 -1.47 -6.50
C PHE A 14 -1.02 -2.90 -7.04
N PRO A 15 -1.15 -3.17 -8.34
CA PRO A 15 -0.97 -4.54 -8.83
C PRO A 15 0.45 -5.07 -8.61
N ALA A 16 1.47 -4.23 -8.69
CA ALA A 16 2.85 -4.65 -8.43
C ALA A 16 3.02 -5.07 -6.97
N PHE A 17 2.43 -4.33 -6.03
CA PHE A 17 2.47 -4.67 -4.61
C PHE A 17 1.68 -5.95 -4.31
N ARG A 18 0.46 -6.05 -4.87
CA ARG A 18 -0.39 -7.23 -4.73
C ARG A 18 0.30 -8.50 -5.22
N ASP A 19 0.97 -8.41 -6.38
CA ASP A 19 1.59 -9.57 -7.04
C ASP A 19 3.05 -9.77 -6.64
N ARG A 20 3.58 -8.94 -5.75
CA ARG A 20 5.00 -8.96 -5.31
C ARG A 20 5.96 -8.87 -6.49
N ASP A 21 5.73 -7.93 -7.39
CA ASP A 21 6.52 -7.76 -8.62
C ASP A 21 7.83 -7.03 -8.29
N ALA A 22 8.84 -7.80 -7.90
CA ALA A 22 10.14 -7.26 -7.51
C ALA A 22 10.87 -6.55 -8.66
N GLN A 23 10.65 -6.97 -9.89
CA GLN A 23 11.24 -6.30 -11.06
C GLN A 23 10.66 -4.88 -11.20
N TRP A 24 9.35 -4.75 -11.01
CA TRP A 24 8.69 -3.46 -11.06
C TRP A 24 9.21 -2.54 -9.94
N TRP A 25 9.36 -3.08 -8.72
CA TRP A 25 9.90 -2.30 -7.59
C TRP A 25 11.31 -1.80 -7.89
N ASP A 26 12.18 -2.67 -8.39
CA ASP A 26 13.56 -2.28 -8.70
C ASP A 26 13.63 -1.22 -9.82
N ALA A 27 12.69 -1.26 -10.77
CA ALA A 27 12.64 -0.31 -11.88
C ALA A 27 12.00 1.03 -11.51
N HIS A 28 10.99 1.03 -10.62
CA HIS A 28 10.12 2.19 -10.41
C HIS A 28 10.06 2.72 -8.98
N ILE A 29 10.62 2.03 -8.01
CA ILE A 29 10.80 2.58 -6.66
C ILE A 29 12.22 3.13 -6.57
N ALA A 30 12.34 4.43 -6.32
CA ALA A 30 13.65 5.07 -6.22
C ALA A 30 14.46 4.48 -5.06
N PRO A 31 15.81 4.40 -5.18
CA PRO A 31 16.64 3.94 -4.06
C PRO A 31 16.42 4.74 -2.76
N GLY A 32 16.14 6.04 -2.89
CA GLY A 32 15.85 6.91 -1.75
C GLY A 32 14.37 7.07 -1.42
N PHE A 33 13.52 6.23 -1.98
CA PHE A 33 12.08 6.25 -1.70
C PHE A 33 11.79 6.12 -0.21
N VAL A 34 10.85 6.93 0.29
CA VAL A 34 10.37 6.85 1.68
C VAL A 34 8.84 6.77 1.68
N ARG A 35 8.32 5.79 2.41
CA ARG A 35 6.88 5.70 2.73
C ARG A 35 6.66 6.24 4.14
N HIS A 36 5.82 7.25 4.25
CA HIS A 36 5.33 7.76 5.53
C HIS A 36 4.03 7.04 5.87
N ASP A 37 4.07 6.21 6.90
CA ASP A 37 2.93 5.40 7.29
C ASP A 37 2.83 5.34 8.82
N PRO A 38 1.90 6.10 9.44
CA PRO A 38 1.79 6.14 10.89
C PRO A 38 1.30 4.81 11.51
N GLY A 39 0.78 3.90 10.69
CA GLY A 39 0.34 2.59 11.16
C GLY A 39 1.46 1.55 11.28
N LEU A 40 2.69 1.89 10.88
CA LEU A 40 3.82 0.96 10.92
C LEU A 40 4.80 1.35 12.03
N ASP A 41 5.44 0.35 12.63
CA ASP A 41 6.49 0.51 13.64
C ASP A 41 7.90 0.33 13.07
N PHE A 42 8.03 0.27 11.74
CA PHE A 42 9.32 0.16 11.05
C PHE A 42 9.35 1.10 9.84
N ALA A 43 10.57 1.49 9.47
CA ALA A 43 10.78 2.37 8.32
C ALA A 43 10.63 1.59 7.01
N VAL A 44 10.03 2.24 6.00
CA VAL A 44 9.92 1.69 4.65
C VAL A 44 10.68 2.62 3.71
N GLU A 45 11.87 2.18 3.28
CA GLU A 45 12.77 2.94 2.45
C GLU A 45 13.27 2.08 1.28
N GLY A 46 13.18 2.64 0.08
CA GLY A 46 13.62 1.99 -1.15
C GLY A 46 12.90 0.67 -1.46
N PRO A 47 13.36 -0.04 -2.49
CA PRO A 47 12.77 -1.35 -2.85
C PRO A 47 12.86 -2.39 -1.72
N ALA A 48 13.93 -2.37 -0.93
CA ALA A 48 14.06 -3.30 0.21
C ALA A 48 12.97 -3.07 1.26
N GLY A 49 12.62 -1.80 1.53
CA GLY A 49 11.54 -1.47 2.44
C GLY A 49 10.19 -1.95 1.94
N ILE A 50 9.93 -1.84 0.64
CA ILE A 50 8.70 -2.33 0.02
C ILE A 50 8.62 -3.86 0.12
N ARG A 51 9.74 -4.57 -0.08
CA ARG A 51 9.79 -6.03 0.10
C ARG A 51 9.39 -6.43 1.51
N LYS A 52 9.94 -5.75 2.52
CA LYS A 52 9.61 -6.03 3.92
C LYS A 52 8.13 -5.77 4.21
N LEU A 53 7.60 -4.64 3.73
CA LEU A 53 6.19 -4.31 3.89
C LEU A 53 5.30 -5.38 3.24
N ALA A 54 5.66 -5.82 2.03
CA ALA A 54 4.93 -6.87 1.34
C ALA A 54 4.96 -8.20 2.08
N GLU A 55 6.09 -8.57 2.69
CA GLU A 55 6.18 -9.78 3.52
C GLU A 55 5.22 -9.71 4.71
N VAL A 56 5.18 -8.58 5.40
CA VAL A 56 4.29 -8.39 6.56
C VAL A 56 2.83 -8.49 6.13
N LEU A 57 2.44 -7.78 5.06
CA LEU A 57 1.05 -7.79 4.61
C LEU A 57 0.64 -9.17 4.08
N HIS A 58 1.43 -9.75 3.21
CA HIS A 58 1.12 -11.07 2.61
C HIS A 58 1.25 -12.22 3.63
N GLY A 59 1.98 -12.02 4.71
CA GLY A 59 2.01 -12.97 5.82
C GLY A 59 0.70 -13.04 6.58
N GLY A 60 -0.04 -11.93 6.65
CA GLY A 60 -1.31 -11.84 7.37
C GLY A 60 -2.55 -11.92 6.49
N PHE A 61 -2.42 -11.56 5.23
CA PHE A 61 -3.56 -11.41 4.32
C PHE A 61 -3.31 -12.06 2.97
N SER A 62 -4.40 -12.57 2.39
CA SER A 62 -4.44 -13.17 1.06
C SER A 62 -5.64 -12.63 0.26
N ASP A 63 -5.70 -13.00 -1.02
CA ASP A 63 -6.78 -12.57 -1.93
C ASP A 63 -6.98 -11.04 -1.89
N ILE A 64 -5.88 -10.32 -2.01
CA ILE A 64 -5.86 -8.87 -1.88
C ILE A 64 -6.37 -8.21 -3.15
N ALA A 65 -7.30 -7.28 -3.00
CA ALA A 65 -7.80 -6.44 -4.08
C ALA A 65 -7.71 -4.96 -3.65
N TYR A 66 -7.46 -4.11 -4.64
CA TYR A 66 -7.34 -2.66 -4.43
C TYR A 66 -8.31 -1.91 -5.35
N PRO A 67 -9.63 -1.92 -5.05
CA PRO A 67 -10.58 -1.13 -5.84
C PRO A 67 -10.26 0.36 -5.76
N ILE A 68 -10.03 0.98 -6.90
CA ILE A 68 -9.71 2.40 -7.00
C ILE A 68 -11.02 3.19 -7.06
N LEU A 69 -11.18 4.15 -6.15
CA LEU A 69 -12.39 4.97 -6.05
C LEU A 69 -12.22 6.33 -6.70
N ASN A 70 -11.11 7.01 -6.42
CA ASN A 70 -10.84 8.35 -6.95
C ASN A 70 -9.35 8.53 -7.19
N VAL A 71 -8.99 9.31 -8.19
CA VAL A 71 -7.61 9.70 -8.46
C VAL A 71 -7.58 11.20 -8.72
N VAL A 72 -6.70 11.91 -8.01
CA VAL A 72 -6.48 13.34 -8.21
C VAL A 72 -4.99 13.56 -8.40
N ALA A 73 -4.59 14.21 -9.49
CA ALA A 73 -3.20 14.45 -9.80
C ALA A 73 -2.95 15.92 -10.10
N GLN A 74 -1.83 16.44 -9.58
CA GLN A 74 -1.39 17.80 -9.80
C GLN A 74 0.12 17.85 -9.70
N ASP A 75 0.77 18.47 -10.68
CA ASP A 75 2.23 18.59 -10.76
C ASP A 75 2.89 17.21 -10.68
N ASP A 76 3.78 16.98 -9.71
CA ASP A 76 4.46 15.70 -9.49
C ASP A 76 3.75 14.79 -8.48
N ARG A 77 2.50 15.11 -8.11
CA ARG A 77 1.74 14.42 -7.06
C ARG A 77 0.52 13.70 -7.61
N VAL A 78 0.29 12.49 -7.09
CA VAL A 78 -0.91 11.70 -7.40
C VAL A 78 -1.52 11.21 -6.10
N LEU A 79 -2.78 11.60 -5.86
CA LEU A 79 -3.55 11.10 -4.73
C LEU A 79 -4.49 9.99 -5.23
N VAL A 80 -4.43 8.85 -4.59
CA VAL A 80 -5.30 7.70 -4.89
C VAL A 80 -6.15 7.40 -3.67
N HIS A 81 -7.46 7.46 -3.84
CA HIS A 81 -8.44 7.02 -2.86
C HIS A 81 -8.93 5.64 -3.29
N LEU A 82 -8.79 4.66 -2.42
CA LEU A 82 -9.06 3.27 -2.77
C LEU A 82 -9.55 2.49 -1.56
N ARG A 83 -9.88 1.22 -1.78
CA ARG A 83 -10.10 0.26 -0.71
C ARG A 83 -9.00 -0.79 -0.72
N GLN A 84 -8.72 -1.35 0.43
CA GLN A 84 -7.95 -2.59 0.56
C GLN A 84 -8.89 -3.67 1.04
N VAL A 85 -9.11 -4.65 0.19
CA VAL A 85 -9.98 -5.78 0.47
C VAL A 85 -9.12 -7.03 0.50
N ALA A 86 -9.16 -7.76 1.61
CA ALA A 86 -8.28 -8.91 1.80
C ALA A 86 -8.85 -9.88 2.83
N THR A 87 -8.39 -11.13 2.77
CA THR A 87 -8.76 -12.16 3.75
C THR A 87 -7.67 -12.26 4.80
N HIS A 88 -8.04 -12.15 6.08
CA HIS A 88 -7.13 -12.35 7.21
C HIS A 88 -6.84 -13.83 7.38
N SER A 89 -5.83 -14.33 6.67
CA SER A 89 -5.54 -15.76 6.53
C SER A 89 -4.26 -16.20 7.24
N GLY A 90 -3.49 -15.25 7.81
CA GLY A 90 -2.27 -15.52 8.57
C GLY A 90 -2.16 -14.62 9.77
N GLU A 91 -1.10 -14.78 10.55
CA GLU A 91 -0.85 -13.93 11.70
C GLU A 91 -0.59 -12.48 11.27
N TYR A 92 -1.24 -11.53 11.93
CA TYR A 92 -1.03 -10.10 11.72
C TYR A 92 -0.99 -9.39 13.07
N GLU A 93 0.11 -8.67 13.32
CA GLU A 93 0.35 -7.94 14.57
C GLU A 93 0.11 -8.81 15.82
N GLY A 94 0.60 -10.03 15.80
CA GLY A 94 0.46 -10.98 16.90
C GLY A 94 -0.92 -11.64 17.00
N ARG A 95 -1.83 -11.37 16.04
CA ARG A 95 -3.17 -11.94 16.04
C ARG A 95 -3.24 -13.11 15.07
N PRO A 96 -3.71 -14.29 15.51
CA PRO A 96 -3.87 -15.44 14.60
C PRO A 96 -4.95 -15.17 13.55
N ALA A 97 -4.86 -15.90 12.45
CA ALA A 97 -5.82 -15.81 11.35
C ALA A 97 -7.25 -15.99 11.82
N THR A 98 -8.15 -15.10 11.36
CA THR A 98 -9.59 -15.19 11.66
C THR A 98 -10.41 -15.69 10.49
N GLY A 99 -9.83 -15.70 9.28
CA GLY A 99 -10.56 -16.01 8.05
C GLY A 99 -11.50 -14.89 7.59
N THR A 100 -11.53 -13.76 8.30
CA THR A 100 -12.43 -12.65 8.00
C THR A 100 -12.01 -11.95 6.71
N ARG A 101 -12.98 -11.64 5.86
CA ARG A 101 -12.78 -10.75 4.71
C ARG A 101 -12.82 -9.31 5.18
N THR A 102 -11.70 -8.60 5.09
CA THR A 102 -11.58 -7.21 5.53
C THR A 102 -11.76 -6.26 4.36
N ASP A 103 -12.29 -5.07 4.65
CA ASP A 103 -12.52 -4.03 3.64
C ASP A 103 -12.37 -2.67 4.33
N ILE A 104 -11.28 -1.97 4.01
CA ILE A 104 -10.99 -0.66 4.61
C ILE A 104 -10.69 0.38 3.55
N GLU A 105 -10.91 1.65 3.89
CA GLU A 105 -10.53 2.76 3.05
C GLU A 105 -9.06 3.13 3.23
N VAL A 106 -8.46 3.58 2.14
CA VAL A 106 -7.05 3.97 2.07
C VAL A 106 -6.93 5.25 1.27
N MET A 107 -6.07 6.16 1.74
CA MET A 107 -5.63 7.34 1.00
C MET A 107 -4.13 7.27 0.84
N ASP A 108 -3.67 7.22 -0.40
CA ASP A 108 -2.25 7.18 -0.74
C ASP A 108 -1.88 8.37 -1.61
N LEU A 109 -0.92 9.16 -1.15
CA LEU A 109 -0.35 10.26 -1.92
C LEU A 109 1.06 9.88 -2.36
N PHE A 110 1.32 9.94 -3.67
CA PHE A 110 2.62 9.64 -4.25
C PHE A 110 3.26 10.91 -4.80
N ARG A 111 4.58 11.00 -4.68
CA ARG A 111 5.40 11.99 -5.39
C ARG A 111 6.28 11.25 -6.40
N VAL A 112 6.32 11.78 -7.62
CA VAL A 112 6.97 11.14 -8.77
C VAL A 112 8.12 12.01 -9.27
N GLU A 113 9.25 11.39 -9.57
CA GLU A 113 10.35 12.03 -10.30
C GLU A 113 10.79 11.09 -11.43
N GLY A 114 10.74 11.60 -12.67
CA GLY A 114 11.00 10.76 -13.82
C GLY A 114 9.96 9.64 -13.91
N ASP A 115 10.42 8.41 -14.03
CA ASP A 115 9.59 7.22 -14.06
C ASP A 115 9.67 6.45 -12.74
N ARG A 116 9.94 7.16 -11.63
CA ARG A 116 10.10 6.54 -10.31
C ARG A 116 9.24 7.21 -9.27
N LEU A 117 8.73 6.39 -8.35
CA LEU A 117 8.11 6.85 -7.11
C LEU A 117 9.23 7.19 -6.13
N VAL A 118 9.21 8.41 -5.60
CA VAL A 118 10.27 8.88 -4.68
C VAL A 118 9.78 9.09 -3.27
N GLU A 119 8.47 9.27 -3.09
CA GLU A 119 7.88 9.47 -1.77
C GLU A 119 6.42 9.06 -1.77
N HIS A 120 5.94 8.54 -0.63
CA HIS A 120 4.59 8.02 -0.49
C HIS A 120 4.09 8.34 0.91
N TRP A 121 2.92 8.94 1.01
CA TRP A 121 2.20 9.14 2.27
C TRP A 121 1.00 8.21 2.25
N ALA A 122 0.95 7.27 3.20
CA ALA A 122 -0.08 6.26 3.26
C ALA A 122 -0.90 6.43 4.53
N LEU A 123 -2.19 6.63 4.36
CA LEU A 123 -3.15 6.64 5.47
C LEU A 123 -4.18 5.55 5.24
N MET A 124 -4.17 4.57 6.13
CA MET A 124 -5.10 3.44 6.11
C MET A 124 -6.00 3.52 7.32
N ASP A 125 -7.24 3.05 7.17
CA ASP A 125 -8.18 2.95 8.28
C ASP A 125 -7.84 1.74 9.16
N ASN A 126 -6.72 1.83 9.87
CA ASN A 126 -6.20 0.74 10.68
C ASN A 126 -7.11 0.41 11.87
N LEU A 127 -7.80 1.40 12.43
CA LEU A 127 -8.73 1.14 13.52
C LEU A 127 -9.86 0.21 13.06
N ASN A 128 -10.44 0.48 11.89
CA ASN A 128 -11.48 -0.38 11.33
C ASN A 128 -10.93 -1.77 10.99
N LEU A 129 -9.71 -1.86 10.47
CA LEU A 129 -9.06 -3.14 10.22
C LEU A 129 -8.98 -3.97 11.50
N LEU A 130 -8.51 -3.37 12.58
CA LEU A 130 -8.38 -4.05 13.88
C LEU A 130 -9.75 -4.47 14.44
N LYS A 131 -10.77 -3.63 14.26
CA LYS A 131 -12.16 -4.00 14.63
C LYS A 131 -12.66 -5.19 13.82
N GLN A 132 -12.42 -5.19 12.52
CA GLN A 132 -12.89 -6.26 11.62
C GLN A 132 -12.26 -7.61 11.94
N ILE A 133 -11.01 -7.64 12.36
CA ILE A 133 -10.33 -8.89 12.77
C ILE A 133 -10.48 -9.21 14.26
N GLY A 134 -11.27 -8.41 14.99
CA GLY A 134 -11.55 -8.66 16.40
C GLY A 134 -10.42 -8.29 17.36
N ALA A 135 -9.44 -7.49 16.91
CA ALA A 135 -8.32 -7.07 17.74
C ALA A 135 -8.69 -5.95 18.72
N VAL A 136 -9.74 -5.18 18.41
CA VAL A 136 -10.34 -4.17 19.29
C VAL A 136 -11.86 -4.29 19.22
N ASP A 137 -12.53 -3.83 20.26
CA ASP A 137 -13.99 -3.86 20.32
C ASP A 137 -14.59 -2.88 19.29
N ALA A 138 -15.67 -3.31 18.69
CA ALA A 138 -16.39 -2.50 17.70
C ALA A 138 -17.17 -1.35 18.36
#